data_0c4553748db3a04fa00bd1826f38ca45
#
_entry.id   0c4553748db3a04fa00bd1826f38ca45
#
_cell.length_a   1.000
_cell.length_b   1.000
_cell.length_c   1.000
_cell.angle_alpha   90.00
_cell.angle_beta   90.00
_cell.angle_gamma   90.00
#
_symmetry.space_group_name_H-M   'P 1'
#
loop_
_entity.id
_entity.type
_entity.pdbx_description
1 polymer ?
#
loop_
_entity_poly.entity_id
_entity_poly.type
_entity_poly.pdbx_seq_one_letter_code
_entity_poly.pdbx_strand_id
1 'polypeptide(L)'
;RGVQTPIEDIANDLRFPARLDADLRLDLAGAINSLPPHYRQLVVLRDIEELTIDEIAQTLDASREAVKARLHRGRALVREYLQR
;
A
#
# COMPACT_ATOMS: atom_id res chain seq x y z
N ARG A 1 12.29 -7.80 8.24
CA ARG A 1 11.23 -8.72 8.58
C ARG A 1 10.75 -9.46 7.34
N GLY A 2 10.77 -10.75 7.34
CA GLY A 2 10.41 -11.54 6.17
C GLY A 2 9.01 -12.15 6.20
N VAL A 3 8.22 -11.80 7.19
CA VAL A 3 6.90 -12.42 7.36
C VAL A 3 5.88 -11.71 6.47
N GLN A 4 5.18 -12.49 5.65
CA GLN A 4 4.10 -11.96 4.84
C GLN A 4 2.79 -12.06 5.61
N THR A 5 2.03 -10.98 5.58
CA THR A 5 0.70 -10.97 6.18
C THR A 5 -0.28 -11.66 5.23
N PRO A 6 -1.11 -12.59 5.72
CA PRO A 6 -2.14 -13.19 4.88
C PRO A 6 -3.07 -12.14 4.28
N ILE A 7 -3.58 -12.42 3.09
CA ILE A 7 -4.45 -11.47 2.38
C ILE A 7 -5.69 -11.12 3.23
N GLU A 8 -6.25 -12.09 3.92
CA GLU A 8 -7.42 -11.86 4.78
C GLU A 8 -7.11 -10.86 5.90
N ASP A 9 -5.93 -10.98 6.50
CA ASP A 9 -5.51 -10.05 7.56
C ASP A 9 -5.29 -8.66 7.00
N ILE A 10 -4.69 -8.56 5.80
CA ILE A 10 -4.52 -7.27 5.14
C ILE A 10 -5.88 -6.64 4.87
N ALA A 11 -6.83 -7.41 4.35
CA ALA A 11 -8.16 -6.90 4.03
C ALA A 11 -8.88 -6.40 5.28
N ASN A 12 -8.68 -7.08 6.42
CA ASN A 12 -9.31 -6.67 7.68
C ASN A 12 -8.67 -5.43 8.28
N ASP A 13 -7.36 -5.26 8.08
CA ASP A 13 -6.62 -4.11 8.63
C ASP A 13 -6.76 -2.87 7.77
N LEU A 14 -7.13 -3.00 6.50
CA LEU A 14 -7.24 -1.87 5.60
C LEU A 14 -8.43 -0.98 5.97
N ARG A 15 -8.18 0.34 5.99
CA ARG A 15 -9.22 1.32 6.31
C ARG A 15 -9.91 1.77 5.05
N PHE A 16 -10.51 0.83 4.33
CA PHE A 16 -11.25 1.13 3.12
C PHE A 16 -12.58 1.82 3.44
N PRO A 17 -13.06 2.66 2.53
CA PRO A 17 -14.41 3.22 2.68
C PRO A 17 -15.44 2.11 2.82
N ALA A 18 -16.44 2.34 3.66
CA ALA A 18 -17.49 1.36 3.91
C ALA A 18 -18.27 0.99 2.63
N ARG A 19 -18.26 1.87 1.62
CA ARG A 19 -18.96 1.63 0.36
C ARG A 19 -18.31 0.54 -0.51
N LEU A 20 -17.05 0.18 -0.20
CA LEU A 20 -16.39 -0.87 -0.97
C LEU A 20 -16.88 -2.23 -0.52
N ASP A 21 -17.23 -3.09 -1.49
CA ASP A 21 -17.65 -4.44 -1.15
C ASP A 21 -16.45 -5.32 -0.77
N ALA A 22 -16.76 -6.51 -0.25
CA ALA A 22 -15.74 -7.42 0.25
C ALA A 22 -14.81 -7.90 -0.88
N ASP A 23 -15.34 -8.14 -2.07
CA ASP A 23 -14.54 -8.61 -3.20
C ASP A 23 -13.52 -7.56 -3.61
N LEU A 24 -13.93 -6.29 -3.68
CA LEU A 24 -13.02 -5.22 -4.03
C LEU A 24 -11.94 -5.02 -2.97
N ARG A 25 -12.30 -5.15 -1.69
CA ARG A 25 -11.32 -5.08 -0.60
C ARG A 25 -10.26 -6.16 -0.76
N LEU A 26 -10.67 -7.39 -1.07
CA LEU A 26 -9.76 -8.51 -1.26
C LEU A 26 -8.89 -8.29 -2.49
N ASP A 27 -9.45 -7.75 -3.57
CA ASP A 27 -8.69 -7.44 -4.77
C ASP A 27 -7.60 -6.41 -4.48
N LEU A 28 -7.95 -5.35 -3.74
CA LEU A 28 -6.99 -4.32 -3.37
C LEU A 28 -5.91 -4.87 -2.42
N ALA A 29 -6.32 -5.69 -1.45
CA ALA A 29 -5.37 -6.33 -0.54
C ALA A 29 -4.41 -7.24 -1.29
N GLY A 30 -4.92 -7.99 -2.26
CA GLY A 30 -4.09 -8.84 -3.12
C GLY A 30 -3.11 -8.03 -3.94
N ALA A 31 -3.58 -6.92 -4.50
CA ALA A 31 -2.74 -6.03 -5.29
C ALA A 31 -1.59 -5.46 -4.44
N ILE A 32 -1.91 -4.98 -3.24
CA ILE A 32 -0.91 -4.42 -2.34
C ILE A 32 0.08 -5.51 -1.91
N ASN A 33 -0.42 -6.68 -1.58
CA ASN A 33 0.43 -7.80 -1.16
C ASN A 33 1.36 -8.28 -2.27
N SER A 34 1.00 -8.06 -3.54
CA SER A 34 1.83 -8.45 -4.67
C SER A 34 2.99 -7.50 -4.92
N LEU A 35 2.98 -6.32 -4.32
CA LEU A 35 4.02 -5.33 -4.55
C LEU A 35 5.36 -5.76 -3.95
N PRO A 36 6.49 -5.37 -4.58
CA PRO A 36 7.78 -5.48 -3.91
C PRO A 36 7.75 -4.78 -2.55
N PRO A 37 8.47 -5.30 -1.56
CA PRO A 37 8.35 -4.79 -0.18
C PRO A 37 8.52 -3.28 -0.02
N HIS A 38 9.45 -2.67 -0.77
CA HIS A 38 9.71 -1.24 -0.62
C HIS A 38 8.57 -0.37 -1.19
N TYR A 39 7.84 -0.86 -2.18
CA TYR A 39 6.65 -0.16 -2.67
C TYR A 39 5.45 -0.44 -1.77
N ARG A 40 5.30 -1.69 -1.35
CA ARG A 40 4.19 -2.09 -0.47
C ARG A 40 4.20 -1.28 0.82
N GLN A 41 5.38 -1.13 1.44
CA GLN A 41 5.53 -0.38 2.68
C GLN A 41 5.03 1.05 2.52
N LEU A 42 5.39 1.72 1.42
CA LEU A 42 4.98 3.10 1.18
C LEU A 42 3.48 3.23 0.98
N VAL A 43 2.89 2.32 0.19
CA VAL A 43 1.45 2.35 -0.04
C VAL A 43 0.70 2.13 1.27
N VAL A 44 1.15 1.19 2.10
CA VAL A 44 0.54 0.93 3.39
C VAL A 44 0.65 2.16 4.30
N LEU A 45 1.84 2.74 4.41
CA LEU A 45 2.04 3.89 5.29
C LEU A 45 1.21 5.11 4.85
N ARG A 46 1.11 5.34 3.54
CA ARG A 46 0.42 6.52 3.03
C ARG A 46 -1.09 6.33 2.93
N ASP A 47 -1.52 5.22 2.34
CA ASP A 47 -2.93 5.06 1.95
C ASP A 47 -3.74 4.35 3.02
N ILE A 48 -3.11 3.60 3.90
CA ILE A 48 -3.81 2.86 4.95
C ILE A 48 -3.61 3.51 6.31
N GLU A 49 -2.37 3.81 6.67
CA GLU A 49 -2.06 4.43 7.96
C GLU A 49 -2.12 5.95 7.91
N GLU A 50 -2.27 6.51 6.71
CA GLU A 50 -2.51 7.93 6.48
C GLU A 50 -1.40 8.85 7.00
N LEU A 51 -0.15 8.36 6.98
CA LEU A 51 0.97 9.21 7.30
C LEU A 51 1.18 10.26 6.20
N THR A 52 1.68 11.42 6.61
CA THR A 52 2.06 12.44 5.64
C THR A 52 3.35 12.02 4.93
N ILE A 53 3.62 12.64 3.78
CA ILE A 53 4.86 12.42 3.05
C ILE A 53 6.07 12.72 3.95
N ASP A 54 6.00 13.80 4.74
CA ASP A 54 7.10 14.16 5.64
C ASP A 54 7.31 13.09 6.71
N GLU A 55 6.22 12.58 7.29
CA GLU A 55 6.32 11.53 8.29
C GLU A 55 6.94 10.26 7.72
N ILE A 56 6.54 9.89 6.51
CA ILE A 56 7.11 8.71 5.83
C ILE A 56 8.58 8.92 5.56
N ALA A 57 8.94 10.09 5.03
CA ALA A 57 10.33 10.43 4.73
C ALA A 57 11.20 10.31 5.98
N GLN A 58 10.73 10.82 7.12
CA GLN A 58 11.44 10.68 8.38
C GLN A 58 11.55 9.23 8.82
N THR A 59 10.45 8.50 8.75
CA THR A 59 10.41 7.10 9.21
C THR A 59 11.36 6.23 8.41
N LEU A 60 11.46 6.45 7.11
CA LEU A 60 12.26 5.63 6.22
C LEU A 60 13.64 6.23 5.94
N ASP A 61 13.96 7.37 6.53
CA ASP A 61 15.22 8.08 6.29
C ASP A 61 15.43 8.31 4.78
N ALA A 62 14.43 8.84 4.13
CA ALA A 62 14.43 9.09 2.69
C ALA A 62 14.00 10.53 2.40
N SER A 63 14.29 11.01 1.19
CA SER A 63 13.84 12.34 0.79
C SER A 63 12.36 12.31 0.41
N ARG A 64 11.72 13.48 0.50
CA ARG A 64 10.31 13.62 0.07
C ARG A 64 10.14 13.19 -1.38
N GLU A 65 11.09 13.59 -2.24
CA GLU A 65 11.02 13.27 -3.67
C GLU A 65 11.11 11.77 -3.90
N ALA A 66 11.99 11.09 -3.17
CA ALA A 66 12.10 9.63 -3.26
C ALA A 66 10.81 8.95 -2.81
N VAL A 67 10.21 9.42 -1.71
CA VAL A 67 8.94 8.89 -1.21
C VAL A 67 7.84 9.07 -2.25
N LYS A 68 7.73 10.27 -2.82
CA LYS A 68 6.71 10.56 -3.83
C LYS A 68 6.87 9.69 -5.06
N ALA A 69 8.11 9.54 -5.55
CA ALA A 69 8.38 8.75 -6.76
C ALA A 69 8.03 7.28 -6.54
N ARG A 70 8.43 6.73 -5.40
CA ARG A 70 8.15 5.33 -5.07
C ARG A 70 6.66 5.09 -4.84
N LEU A 71 5.99 6.04 -4.21
CA LEU A 71 4.55 5.95 -3.98
C LEU A 71 3.79 5.97 -5.31
N HIS A 72 4.20 6.86 -6.21
CA HIS A 72 3.61 6.95 -7.55
C HIS A 72 3.77 5.61 -8.30
N ARG A 73 4.96 5.04 -8.26
CA ARG A 73 5.24 3.77 -8.91
C ARG A 73 4.45 2.63 -8.25
N GLY A 74 4.40 2.61 -6.92
CA GLY A 74 3.64 1.60 -6.19
C GLY A 74 2.16 1.62 -6.56
N ARG A 75 1.57 2.80 -6.64
CA ARG A 75 0.17 2.95 -7.03
C ARG A 75 -0.07 2.53 -8.48
N ALA A 76 0.90 2.80 -9.37
CA ALA A 76 0.80 2.34 -10.76
C ALA A 76 0.78 0.81 -10.83
N LEU A 77 1.61 0.15 -10.03
CA LEU A 77 1.65 -1.31 -9.97
C LEU A 77 0.34 -1.89 -9.44
N VAL A 78 -0.29 -1.23 -8.46
CA VAL A 78 -1.61 -1.64 -7.97
C VAL A 78 -2.63 -1.58 -9.12
N ARG A 79 -2.63 -0.47 -9.87
CA ARG A 79 -3.56 -0.34 -11.00
C ARG A 79 -3.33 -1.42 -12.05
N GLU A 80 -2.06 -1.71 -12.36
CA GLU A 80 -1.73 -2.77 -13.33
C GLU A 80 -2.25 -4.13 -12.85
N TYR A 81 -2.08 -4.42 -11.58
CA TYR A 81 -2.59 -5.67 -11.01
C TYR A 81 -4.11 -5.78 -11.17
N LEU A 82 -4.83 -4.70 -10.88
CA LEU A 82 -6.29 -4.70 -10.92
C LEU A 82 -6.85 -4.75 -12.33
N GLN A 83 -6.04 -4.43 -13.34
CA GLN A 83 -6.47 -4.42 -14.73
C GLN A 83 -6.20 -5.73 -15.46
N ARG A 84 -5.70 -6.72 -14.78
CA ARG A 84 -5.42 -8.03 -15.41
C ARG A 84 -6.68 -8.78 -15.78
#